data_46673cdc07ddce725339f9a1e683ed12
#
_entry.id   46673cdc07ddce725339f9a1e683ed12
#
_cell.length_a   1.000
_cell.length_b   1.000
_cell.length_c   1.000
_cell.angle_alpha   90.00
_cell.angle_beta   90.00
_cell.angle_gamma   90.00
#
_symmetry.space_group_name_H-M   'P 1'
#
loop_
_entity.id
_entity.type
_entity.pdbx_description
1 polymer ?
#
loop_
_entity_poly.entity_id
_entity_poly.type
_entity_poly.pdbx_seq_one_letter_code
_entity_poly.pdbx_strand_id
1 'polypeptide(L)'
;VPFMAQAYVIFSLVIVFMHVDLLDDVLVLIVKSAFGVDAAFGAIIGLAVSWGVKRGIYSNEAGQGTGPHASSAASVSHPAKQGLVQAFSVYVDTLLVCSAIAFMILITGSYNVVGPDNAPMFIGLKDVATGPAYTQAAVEGLMPGFGQAFVAIALFFFAFTTILSYYYISETNVSYINRKLHRPFLFFILKLFVMGSCIFGAVKTADLAWAVGDIGVGLMAW
;
A
#
# COMPACT_ATOMS: atom_id res chain seq x y z
N VAL A 1 13.51 -7.78 6.89
CA VAL A 1 12.53 -7.20 5.96
C VAL A 1 12.57 -7.85 4.59
N PRO A 2 13.71 -7.90 3.83
CA PRO A 2 13.69 -8.40 2.46
C PRO A 2 13.20 -9.85 2.36
N PHE A 3 13.60 -10.75 3.26
CA PHE A 3 13.18 -12.15 3.24
C PHE A 3 11.67 -12.33 3.46
N MET A 4 11.07 -11.53 4.31
CA MET A 4 9.64 -11.59 4.58
C MET A 4 8.83 -11.06 3.40
N ALA A 5 9.24 -9.93 2.82
CA ALA A 5 8.61 -9.38 1.62
C ALA A 5 8.70 -10.37 0.45
N GLN A 6 9.87 -11.00 0.25
CA GLN A 6 10.04 -12.06 -0.75
C GLN A 6 9.14 -13.25 -0.48
N ALA A 7 9.06 -13.74 0.76
CA ALA A 7 8.19 -14.85 1.13
C ALA A 7 6.71 -14.52 0.83
N TYR A 8 6.25 -13.32 1.16
CA TYR A 8 4.90 -12.88 0.87
C TYR A 8 4.60 -12.80 -0.62
N VAL A 9 5.52 -12.24 -1.42
CA VAL A 9 5.39 -12.16 -2.88
C VAL A 9 5.41 -13.54 -3.52
N ILE A 10 6.34 -14.41 -3.12
CA ILE A 10 6.41 -15.78 -3.63
C ILE A 10 5.11 -16.53 -3.32
N PHE A 11 4.61 -16.39 -2.09
CA PHE A 11 3.35 -17.01 -1.69
C PHE A 11 2.17 -16.51 -2.55
N SER A 12 2.05 -15.20 -2.76
CA SER A 12 1.01 -14.62 -3.62
C SER A 12 1.11 -15.09 -5.06
N LEU A 13 2.34 -15.18 -5.60
CA LEU A 13 2.58 -15.70 -6.95
C LEU A 13 2.22 -17.19 -7.07
N VAL A 14 2.57 -18.01 -6.07
CA VAL A 14 2.17 -19.44 -6.04
C VAL A 14 0.66 -19.58 -6.12
N ILE A 15 -0.09 -18.79 -5.36
CA ILE A 15 -1.56 -18.79 -5.42
C ILE A 15 -2.04 -18.44 -6.83
N VAL A 16 -1.52 -17.40 -7.46
CA VAL A 16 -1.90 -16.98 -8.81
C VAL A 16 -1.58 -18.09 -9.81
N PHE A 17 -0.41 -18.73 -9.71
CA PHE A 17 -0.03 -19.83 -10.59
C PHE A 17 -0.88 -21.09 -10.40
N MET A 18 -1.33 -21.37 -9.18
CA MET A 18 -2.24 -22.50 -8.92
C MET A 18 -3.64 -22.30 -9.54
N HIS A 19 -4.01 -21.05 -9.84
CA HIS A 19 -5.32 -20.69 -10.38
C HIS A 19 -5.18 -19.93 -11.70
N VAL A 20 -4.21 -20.32 -12.52
CA VAL A 20 -3.94 -19.68 -13.81
C VAL A 20 -5.12 -19.77 -14.78
N ASP A 21 -5.93 -20.80 -14.63
CA ASP A 21 -7.17 -21.02 -15.37
C ASP A 21 -8.23 -19.91 -15.15
N LEU A 22 -8.22 -19.27 -13.99
CA LEU A 22 -9.13 -18.15 -13.66
C LEU A 22 -8.56 -16.78 -14.06
N LEU A 23 -7.32 -16.73 -14.51
CA LEU A 23 -6.63 -15.47 -14.79
C LEU A 23 -7.27 -14.72 -15.96
N ASP A 24 -7.70 -15.45 -16.98
CA ASP A 24 -8.36 -14.87 -18.16
C ASP A 24 -9.68 -14.21 -17.78
N ASP A 25 -10.49 -14.85 -16.92
CA ASP A 25 -11.76 -14.31 -16.45
C ASP A 25 -11.55 -13.06 -15.60
N VAL A 26 -10.53 -13.05 -14.75
CA VAL A 26 -10.17 -11.89 -13.92
C VAL A 26 -9.66 -10.73 -14.78
N LEU A 27 -8.84 -11.00 -15.79
CA LEU A 27 -8.38 -9.96 -16.72
C LEU A 27 -9.56 -9.36 -17.51
N VAL A 28 -10.48 -10.20 -18.00
CA VAL A 28 -11.71 -9.75 -18.64
C VAL A 28 -12.56 -8.92 -17.69
N LEU A 29 -12.68 -9.32 -16.42
CA LEU A 29 -13.40 -8.58 -15.39
C LEU A 29 -12.78 -7.19 -15.17
N ILE A 30 -11.45 -7.12 -15.04
CA ILE A 30 -10.73 -5.85 -14.86
C ILE A 30 -10.97 -4.92 -16.05
N VAL A 31 -10.80 -5.43 -17.29
CA VAL A 31 -10.98 -4.64 -18.50
C VAL A 31 -12.43 -4.19 -18.67
N LYS A 32 -13.41 -5.08 -18.48
CA LYS A 32 -14.82 -4.72 -18.54
C LYS A 32 -15.22 -3.70 -17.47
N SER A 33 -14.68 -3.81 -16.27
CA SER A 33 -14.94 -2.86 -15.19
C SER A 33 -14.30 -1.49 -15.44
N ALA A 34 -13.12 -1.48 -16.06
CA ALA A 34 -12.42 -0.25 -16.40
C ALA A 34 -13.06 0.50 -17.61
N PHE A 35 -13.57 -0.27 -18.56
CA PHE A 35 -14.13 0.26 -19.82
C PHE A 35 -15.63 0.00 -19.97
N GLY A 36 -16.36 -0.19 -18.86
CA GLY A 36 -17.76 -0.61 -18.80
C GLY A 36 -18.69 0.14 -19.79
N VAL A 37 -19.70 -0.55 -20.28
CA VAL A 37 -20.52 -0.20 -21.45
C VAL A 37 -21.71 0.72 -21.12
N ASP A 38 -21.96 1.03 -19.82
CA ASP A 38 -23.16 1.76 -19.41
C ASP A 38 -22.95 3.26 -19.21
N ALA A 39 -24.05 4.01 -19.14
CA ALA A 39 -24.10 5.49 -19.05
C ALA A 39 -23.33 6.12 -17.86
N ALA A 40 -22.92 5.31 -16.87
CA ALA A 40 -22.06 5.68 -15.77
C ALA A 40 -20.55 5.65 -16.12
N PHE A 41 -20.21 5.33 -17.37
CA PHE A 41 -18.85 5.06 -17.84
C PHE A 41 -17.83 6.17 -17.50
N GLY A 42 -18.18 7.42 -17.73
CA GLY A 42 -17.28 8.54 -17.43
C GLY A 42 -16.99 8.70 -15.94
N ALA A 43 -17.99 8.47 -15.09
CA ALA A 43 -17.84 8.52 -13.64
C ALA A 43 -16.99 7.32 -13.11
N ILE A 44 -17.21 6.14 -13.66
CA ILE A 44 -16.45 4.92 -13.28
C ILE A 44 -14.97 5.08 -13.67
N ILE A 45 -14.66 5.53 -14.88
CA ILE A 45 -13.28 5.80 -15.30
C ILE A 45 -12.66 6.89 -14.42
N GLY A 46 -13.36 7.98 -14.17
CA GLY A 46 -12.87 9.06 -13.32
C GLY A 46 -12.54 8.58 -11.91
N LEU A 47 -13.40 7.76 -11.31
CA LEU A 47 -13.15 7.15 -10.02
C LEU A 47 -11.98 6.16 -10.05
N ALA A 48 -11.88 5.30 -11.04
CA ALA A 48 -10.79 4.33 -11.19
C ALA A 48 -9.44 5.04 -11.35
N VAL A 49 -9.36 6.09 -12.17
CA VAL A 49 -8.15 6.91 -12.31
C VAL A 49 -7.82 7.62 -11.00
N SER A 50 -8.80 8.25 -10.35
CA SER A 50 -8.60 8.98 -9.10
C SER A 50 -8.08 8.05 -7.99
N TRP A 51 -8.70 6.90 -7.79
CA TRP A 51 -8.27 5.91 -6.80
C TRP A 51 -6.93 5.27 -7.15
N GLY A 52 -6.72 4.95 -8.43
CA GLY A 52 -5.46 4.37 -8.91
C GLY A 52 -4.28 5.32 -8.70
N VAL A 53 -4.43 6.60 -9.02
CA VAL A 53 -3.40 7.62 -8.79
C VAL A 53 -3.14 7.80 -7.29
N LYS A 54 -4.19 7.96 -6.48
CA LYS A 54 -4.02 8.11 -5.02
C LYS A 54 -3.28 6.94 -4.40
N ARG A 55 -3.68 5.71 -4.69
CA ARG A 55 -3.06 4.52 -4.11
C ARG A 55 -1.68 4.23 -4.68
N GLY A 56 -1.45 4.49 -5.96
CA GLY A 56 -0.13 4.39 -6.57
C GLY A 56 0.89 5.36 -5.98
N ILE A 57 0.49 6.60 -5.69
CA ILE A 57 1.35 7.58 -4.99
C ILE A 57 1.74 7.05 -3.60
N TYR A 58 0.83 6.45 -2.85
CA TYR A 58 1.14 5.88 -1.54
C TYR A 58 2.07 4.68 -1.62
N SER A 59 1.79 3.73 -2.52
CA SER A 59 2.57 2.49 -2.64
C SER A 59 3.99 2.75 -3.12
N ASN A 60 4.15 3.59 -4.13
CA ASN A 60 5.44 3.86 -4.77
C ASN A 60 6.18 5.07 -4.16
N GLU A 61 5.55 5.78 -3.20
CA GLU A 61 6.06 7.04 -2.65
C GLU A 61 6.37 8.09 -3.74
N ALA A 62 5.70 7.99 -4.89
CA ALA A 62 5.94 8.82 -6.06
C ALA A 62 5.52 10.27 -5.82
N GLY A 63 6.44 11.20 -6.00
CA GLY A 63 6.18 12.63 -5.78
C GLY A 63 6.20 13.09 -4.33
N GLN A 64 6.32 12.19 -3.36
CA GLN A 64 6.37 12.54 -1.92
C GLN A 64 7.77 12.98 -1.45
N GLY A 65 8.82 12.72 -2.24
CA GLY A 65 10.20 13.06 -1.86
C GLY A 65 10.83 12.12 -0.82
N THR A 66 10.10 11.09 -0.34
CA THR A 66 10.55 10.17 0.70
C THR A 66 11.60 9.17 0.21
N GLY A 67 11.47 8.66 -1.02
CA GLY A 67 12.44 7.77 -1.64
C GLY A 67 13.88 8.30 -1.67
N PRO A 68 14.14 9.57 -2.08
CA PRO A 68 15.47 10.16 -2.03
C PRO A 68 16.10 10.19 -0.63
N HIS A 69 15.34 10.36 0.43
CA HIS A 69 15.87 10.39 1.80
C HIS A 69 16.50 9.05 2.19
N ALA A 70 15.79 7.95 1.94
CA ALA A 70 16.30 6.61 2.23
C ALA A 70 17.48 6.26 1.31
N SER A 71 17.37 6.57 0.02
CA SER A 71 18.40 6.25 -0.98
C SER A 71 19.67 7.09 -0.84
N SER A 72 19.62 8.26 -0.20
CA SER A 72 20.79 9.10 0.04
C SER A 72 21.85 8.44 0.94
N ALA A 73 21.45 7.46 1.76
CA ALA A 73 22.35 6.69 2.62
C ALA A 73 23.08 5.55 1.87
N ALA A 74 22.72 5.28 0.62
CA ALA A 74 23.31 4.18 -0.14
C ALA A 74 24.76 4.47 -0.54
N SER A 75 25.66 3.51 -0.28
CA SER A 75 27.04 3.58 -0.73
C SER A 75 27.16 3.10 -2.17
N VAL A 76 27.15 4.03 -3.12
CA VAL A 76 27.22 3.76 -4.55
C VAL A 76 28.28 4.62 -5.23
N SER A 77 28.84 4.13 -6.35
CA SER A 77 29.90 4.86 -7.09
C SER A 77 29.38 6.13 -7.80
N HIS A 78 28.08 6.24 -8.05
CA HIS A 78 27.45 7.40 -8.66
C HIS A 78 25.97 7.50 -8.29
N PRO A 79 25.43 8.67 -7.90
CA PRO A 79 24.03 8.84 -7.48
C PRO A 79 23.00 8.36 -8.50
N ALA A 80 23.28 8.50 -9.80
CA ALA A 80 22.38 8.03 -10.85
C ALA A 80 22.13 6.52 -10.81
N LYS A 81 23.07 5.71 -10.33
CA LYS A 81 22.86 4.26 -10.16
C LYS A 81 21.77 3.99 -9.14
N GLN A 82 21.79 4.72 -8.02
CA GLN A 82 20.75 4.59 -7.01
C GLN A 82 19.41 5.11 -7.53
N GLY A 83 19.40 6.19 -8.31
CA GLY A 83 18.19 6.68 -8.97
C GLY A 83 17.57 5.64 -9.91
N LEU A 84 18.37 4.91 -10.69
CA LEU A 84 17.89 3.83 -11.55
C LEU A 84 17.33 2.66 -10.74
N VAL A 85 17.96 2.30 -9.62
CA VAL A 85 17.44 1.26 -8.71
C VAL A 85 16.07 1.67 -8.15
N GLN A 86 15.93 2.93 -7.71
CA GLN A 86 14.64 3.45 -7.22
C GLN A 86 13.57 3.45 -8.32
N ALA A 87 13.90 3.88 -9.53
CA ALA A 87 12.97 3.83 -10.65
C ALA A 87 12.54 2.39 -10.97
N PHE A 88 13.47 1.44 -10.95
CA PHE A 88 13.15 0.02 -11.18
C PHE A 88 12.27 -0.56 -10.06
N SER A 89 12.50 -0.17 -8.80
CA SER A 89 11.70 -0.65 -7.67
C SER A 89 10.21 -0.34 -7.79
N VAL A 90 9.85 0.80 -8.41
CA VAL A 90 8.45 1.16 -8.69
C VAL A 90 7.77 0.14 -9.60
N TYR A 91 8.47 -0.34 -10.64
CA TYR A 91 7.91 -1.38 -11.51
C TYR A 91 7.75 -2.71 -10.77
N VAL A 92 8.72 -3.09 -9.94
CA VAL A 92 8.63 -4.31 -9.12
C VAL A 92 7.46 -4.21 -8.14
N ASP A 93 7.31 -3.10 -7.45
CA ASP A 93 6.20 -2.90 -6.52
C ASP A 93 4.85 -2.99 -7.24
N THR A 94 4.66 -2.21 -8.29
CA THR A 94 3.36 -2.11 -8.97
C THR A 94 3.02 -3.36 -9.77
N LEU A 95 3.93 -3.82 -10.64
CA LEU A 95 3.64 -4.89 -11.59
C LEU A 95 3.74 -6.29 -10.99
N LEU A 96 4.55 -6.47 -9.95
CA LEU A 96 4.72 -7.77 -9.32
C LEU A 96 3.94 -7.84 -7.99
N VAL A 97 4.26 -7.00 -7.02
CA VAL A 97 3.72 -7.10 -5.66
C VAL A 97 2.23 -6.76 -5.63
N CYS A 98 1.88 -5.56 -6.08
CA CYS A 98 0.50 -5.10 -6.05
C CYS A 98 -0.42 -5.93 -6.95
N SER A 99 0.05 -6.31 -8.15
CA SER A 99 -0.72 -7.16 -9.06
C SER A 99 -0.94 -8.56 -8.51
N ALA A 100 0.07 -9.19 -7.89
CA ALA A 100 -0.09 -10.51 -7.29
C ALA A 100 -1.15 -10.52 -6.19
N ILE A 101 -1.17 -9.49 -5.34
CA ILE A 101 -2.18 -9.36 -4.28
C ILE A 101 -3.57 -9.09 -4.87
N ALA A 102 -3.66 -8.22 -5.87
CA ALA A 102 -4.93 -7.90 -6.53
C ALA A 102 -5.52 -9.13 -7.20
N PHE A 103 -4.73 -9.88 -7.96
CA PHE A 103 -5.18 -11.14 -8.56
C PHE A 103 -5.62 -12.16 -7.53
N MET A 104 -4.88 -12.32 -6.44
CA MET A 104 -5.26 -13.22 -5.35
C MET A 104 -6.64 -12.88 -4.78
N ILE A 105 -6.92 -11.61 -4.51
CA ILE A 105 -8.21 -11.14 -3.98
C ILE A 105 -9.33 -11.34 -5.02
N LEU A 106 -9.07 -11.05 -6.30
CA LEU A 106 -10.06 -11.16 -7.37
C LEU A 106 -10.38 -12.62 -7.70
N ILE A 107 -9.38 -13.50 -7.81
CA ILE A 107 -9.54 -14.93 -8.06
C ILE A 107 -10.39 -15.59 -6.99
N THR A 108 -10.18 -15.22 -5.73
CA THR A 108 -10.95 -15.79 -4.61
C THR A 108 -12.33 -15.16 -4.41
N GLY A 109 -12.65 -14.09 -5.13
CA GLY A 109 -13.89 -13.33 -4.91
C GLY A 109 -13.97 -12.66 -3.53
N SER A 110 -12.84 -12.48 -2.85
CA SER A 110 -12.75 -11.96 -1.48
C SER A 110 -12.78 -10.43 -1.44
N TYR A 111 -13.80 -9.83 -2.05
CA TYR A 111 -13.99 -8.38 -2.09
C TYR A 111 -15.48 -8.01 -2.18
N ASN A 112 -15.78 -6.75 -1.91
CA ASN A 112 -17.12 -6.19 -2.07
C ASN A 112 -17.06 -4.98 -3.01
N VAL A 113 -18.09 -4.77 -3.81
CA VAL A 113 -18.24 -3.61 -4.69
C VAL A 113 -19.53 -2.89 -4.33
N VAL A 114 -19.44 -1.59 -4.13
CA VAL A 114 -20.58 -0.70 -3.92
C VAL A 114 -20.71 0.26 -5.11
N GLY A 115 -21.92 0.50 -5.53
CA GLY A 115 -22.25 1.44 -6.59
C GLY A 115 -22.20 2.90 -6.10
N PRO A 116 -22.43 3.87 -7.02
CA PRO A 116 -22.45 5.30 -6.69
C PRO A 116 -23.44 5.68 -5.59
N ASP A 117 -24.55 4.95 -5.47
CA ASP A 117 -25.59 5.16 -4.47
C ASP A 117 -25.35 4.38 -3.16
N ASN A 118 -24.14 3.92 -2.92
CA ASN A 118 -23.80 2.99 -1.83
C ASN A 118 -24.60 1.67 -1.85
N ALA A 119 -25.28 1.37 -2.94
CA ALA A 119 -25.96 0.08 -3.11
C ALA A 119 -24.90 -1.01 -3.38
N PRO A 120 -24.99 -2.16 -2.72
CA PRO A 120 -24.07 -3.25 -2.96
C PRO A 120 -24.27 -3.83 -4.38
N MET A 121 -23.23 -3.80 -5.21
CA MET A 121 -23.22 -4.41 -6.55
C MET A 121 -22.67 -5.84 -6.53
N PHE A 122 -21.69 -6.10 -5.67
CA PHE A 122 -21.14 -7.42 -5.45
C PHE A 122 -20.73 -7.57 -3.98
N ILE A 123 -21.13 -8.66 -3.35
CA ILE A 123 -20.79 -8.98 -1.97
C ILE A 123 -20.12 -10.35 -1.94
N GLY A 124 -18.80 -10.38 -1.97
CA GLY A 124 -18.02 -11.60 -1.77
C GLY A 124 -17.81 -11.94 -0.30
N LEU A 125 -17.77 -10.91 0.55
CA LEU A 125 -17.57 -11.05 1.99
C LEU A 125 -18.64 -10.27 2.77
N LYS A 126 -19.41 -10.96 3.61
CA LYS A 126 -20.41 -10.33 4.47
C LYS A 126 -19.75 -9.85 5.76
N ASP A 127 -20.12 -8.64 6.20
CA ASP A 127 -19.70 -8.06 7.48
C ASP A 127 -18.17 -7.96 7.69
N VAL A 128 -17.40 -7.87 6.61
CA VAL A 128 -15.95 -7.73 6.64
C VAL A 128 -15.57 -6.31 6.23
N ALA A 129 -14.79 -5.64 7.08
CA ALA A 129 -14.27 -4.31 6.79
C ALA A 129 -13.28 -4.34 5.62
N THR A 130 -13.29 -3.27 4.81
CA THR A 130 -12.35 -3.09 3.70
C THR A 130 -10.91 -2.98 4.22
N GLY A 131 -9.95 -3.58 3.50
CA GLY A 131 -8.54 -3.52 3.82
C GLY A 131 -7.89 -4.89 4.00
N PRO A 132 -7.00 -5.06 4.98
CA PRO A 132 -6.25 -6.31 5.19
C PRO A 132 -7.13 -7.55 5.38
N ALA A 133 -8.36 -7.38 5.87
CA ALA A 133 -9.29 -8.46 6.07
C ALA A 133 -9.69 -9.17 4.76
N TYR A 134 -9.68 -8.45 3.63
CA TYR A 134 -9.92 -9.06 2.32
C TYR A 134 -8.78 -10.00 1.93
N THR A 135 -7.53 -9.59 2.17
CA THR A 135 -6.37 -10.44 1.94
C THR A 135 -6.37 -11.66 2.87
N GLN A 136 -6.74 -11.46 4.15
CA GLN A 136 -6.88 -12.57 5.10
C GLN A 136 -7.92 -13.58 4.65
N ALA A 137 -9.09 -13.10 4.21
CA ALA A 137 -10.16 -13.97 3.70
C ALA A 137 -9.73 -14.70 2.41
N ALA A 138 -9.02 -14.03 1.50
CA ALA A 138 -8.50 -14.63 0.29
C ALA A 138 -7.53 -15.77 0.60
N VAL A 139 -6.56 -15.55 1.46
CA VAL A 139 -5.58 -16.58 1.85
C VAL A 139 -6.24 -17.70 2.64
N GLU A 140 -7.16 -17.38 3.57
CA GLU A 140 -7.87 -18.38 4.36
C GLU A 140 -8.76 -19.28 3.51
N GLY A 141 -9.39 -18.73 2.47
CA GLY A 141 -10.21 -19.49 1.52
C GLY A 141 -9.38 -20.51 0.72
N LEU A 142 -8.12 -20.21 0.46
CA LEU A 142 -7.21 -21.08 -0.29
C LEU A 142 -6.42 -22.05 0.61
N MET A 143 -6.10 -21.62 1.83
CA MET A 143 -5.34 -22.38 2.82
C MET A 143 -5.97 -22.26 4.21
N PRO A 144 -7.04 -23.03 4.48
CA PRO A 144 -7.77 -22.95 5.74
C PRO A 144 -6.89 -23.21 6.97
N GLY A 145 -7.02 -22.34 7.98
CA GLY A 145 -6.27 -22.41 9.23
C GLY A 145 -4.86 -21.77 9.19
N PHE A 146 -4.41 -21.34 8.03
CA PHE A 146 -3.09 -20.69 7.88
C PHE A 146 -3.20 -19.20 7.53
N GLY A 147 -4.20 -18.82 6.74
CA GLY A 147 -4.29 -17.51 6.10
C GLY A 147 -4.34 -16.35 7.07
N GLN A 148 -5.17 -16.43 8.08
CA GLN A 148 -5.32 -15.37 9.08
C GLN A 148 -4.02 -15.10 9.84
N ALA A 149 -3.37 -16.14 10.33
CA ALA A 149 -2.12 -16.03 11.08
C ALA A 149 -0.98 -15.50 10.20
N PHE A 150 -0.85 -16.02 8.97
CA PHE A 150 0.17 -15.60 8.03
C PHE A 150 0.07 -14.11 7.69
N VAL A 151 -1.12 -13.65 7.31
CA VAL A 151 -1.34 -12.25 6.94
C VAL A 151 -1.17 -11.33 8.15
N ALA A 152 -1.62 -11.74 9.35
CA ALA A 152 -1.45 -10.96 10.58
C ALA A 152 0.04 -10.78 10.93
N ILE A 153 0.84 -11.84 10.85
CA ILE A 153 2.29 -11.78 11.09
C ILE A 153 2.97 -10.92 10.03
N ALA A 154 2.63 -11.09 8.75
CA ALA A 154 3.18 -10.28 7.67
C ALA A 154 2.88 -8.79 7.89
N LEU A 155 1.63 -8.44 8.21
CA LEU A 155 1.21 -7.07 8.50
C LEU A 155 1.95 -6.48 9.71
N PHE A 156 2.14 -7.26 10.77
CA PHE A 156 2.90 -6.81 11.92
C PHE A 156 4.31 -6.37 11.52
N PHE A 157 5.02 -7.20 10.76
CA PHE A 157 6.36 -6.86 10.31
C PHE A 157 6.38 -5.70 9.31
N PHE A 158 5.44 -5.65 8.37
CA PHE A 158 5.34 -4.54 7.42
C PHE A 158 5.06 -3.22 8.14
N ALA A 159 4.10 -3.18 9.05
CA ALA A 159 3.79 -1.98 9.83
C ALA A 159 4.97 -1.54 10.68
N PHE A 160 5.62 -2.47 11.39
CA PHE A 160 6.79 -2.18 12.21
C PHE A 160 7.94 -1.58 11.39
N THR A 161 8.26 -2.19 10.25
CA THR A 161 9.35 -1.70 9.39
C THR A 161 9.00 -0.37 8.73
N THR A 162 7.74 -0.13 8.39
CA THR A 162 7.26 1.16 7.88
C THR A 162 7.43 2.26 8.92
N ILE A 163 7.05 2.01 10.17
CA ILE A 163 7.25 2.98 11.27
C ILE A 163 8.74 3.32 11.44
N LEU A 164 9.62 2.32 11.42
CA LEU A 164 11.06 2.55 11.49
C LEU A 164 11.59 3.38 10.32
N SER A 165 11.13 3.08 9.11
CA SER A 165 11.53 3.78 7.89
C SER A 165 11.12 5.25 7.93
N TYR A 166 9.87 5.54 8.25
CA TYR A 166 9.38 6.91 8.34
C TYR A 166 9.97 7.69 9.53
N TYR A 167 10.26 7.00 10.64
CA TYR A 167 11.03 7.61 11.73
C TYR A 167 12.41 8.07 11.24
N TYR A 168 13.13 7.20 10.53
CA TYR A 168 14.46 7.51 9.97
C TYR A 168 14.40 8.70 9.00
N ILE A 169 13.43 8.72 8.07
CA ILE A 169 13.23 9.82 7.12
C ILE A 169 12.96 11.12 7.87
N SER A 170 12.08 11.08 8.87
CA SER A 170 11.74 12.25 9.69
C SER A 170 12.94 12.75 10.51
N GLU A 171 13.71 11.84 11.10
CA GLU A 171 14.93 12.16 11.85
C GLU A 171 16.00 12.82 10.97
N THR A 172 16.15 12.34 9.73
CA THR A 172 17.06 12.93 8.75
C THR A 172 16.68 14.38 8.44
N ASN A 173 15.38 14.66 8.24
CA ASN A 173 14.88 16.02 8.01
C ASN A 173 15.08 16.93 9.24
N VAL A 174 14.75 16.43 10.42
CA VAL A 174 14.98 17.19 11.68
C VAL A 174 16.48 17.45 11.88
N SER A 175 17.35 16.49 11.59
CA SER A 175 18.79 16.66 11.66
C SER A 175 19.27 17.77 10.72
N TYR A 176 18.74 17.80 9.50
CA TYR A 176 19.07 18.85 8.52
C TYR A 176 18.70 20.24 9.02
N ILE A 177 17.46 20.39 9.52
CA ILE A 177 16.96 21.66 10.10
C ILE A 177 17.80 22.03 11.32
N ASN A 178 18.09 21.06 12.18
CA ASN A 178 18.80 21.27 13.44
C ASN A 178 20.28 21.66 13.27
N ARG A 179 20.87 21.42 12.09
CA ARG A 179 22.23 21.89 11.77
C ARG A 179 22.43 23.39 12.01
N LYS A 180 21.38 24.19 11.78
CA LYS A 180 21.39 25.65 11.99
C LYS A 180 20.88 26.05 13.39
N LEU A 181 19.94 25.30 13.95
CA LEU A 181 19.24 25.67 15.17
C LEU A 181 19.93 25.19 16.45
N HIS A 182 20.75 24.10 16.35
CA HIS A 182 21.45 23.48 17.48
C HIS A 182 20.53 23.18 18.69
N ARG A 183 19.32 22.67 18.44
CA ARG A 183 18.28 22.41 19.44
C ARG A 183 18.02 20.90 19.58
N PRO A 184 18.69 20.19 20.50
CA PRO A 184 18.51 18.74 20.67
C PRO A 184 17.07 18.36 21.07
N PHE A 185 16.31 19.29 21.64
CA PHE A 185 14.91 19.09 22.00
C PHE A 185 13.99 18.76 20.81
N LEU A 186 14.36 19.13 19.57
CA LEU A 186 13.59 18.80 18.37
C LEU A 186 13.45 17.28 18.16
N PHE A 187 14.48 16.50 18.49
CA PHE A 187 14.42 15.03 18.40
C PHE A 187 13.46 14.43 19.43
N PHE A 188 13.34 15.03 20.60
CA PHE A 188 12.38 14.60 21.61
C PHE A 188 10.95 14.87 21.14
N ILE A 189 10.67 16.06 20.58
CA ILE A 189 9.37 16.39 19.99
C ILE A 189 9.03 15.42 18.87
N LEU A 190 9.97 15.13 17.97
CA LEU A 190 9.76 14.16 16.90
C LEU A 190 9.33 12.79 17.43
N LYS A 191 10.02 12.27 18.46
CA LYS A 191 9.67 10.98 19.07
C LYS A 191 8.26 10.99 19.64
N LEU A 192 7.88 12.03 20.35
CA LEU A 192 6.52 12.19 20.90
C LEU A 192 5.47 12.27 19.78
N PHE A 193 5.78 12.98 18.70
CA PHE A 193 4.87 13.11 17.57
C PHE A 193 4.67 11.76 16.85
N VAL A 194 5.73 11.01 16.61
CA VAL A 194 5.65 9.67 15.97
C VAL A 194 4.88 8.71 16.88
N MET A 195 5.17 8.68 18.17
CA MET A 195 4.41 7.85 19.14
C MET A 195 2.92 8.24 19.17
N GLY A 196 2.63 9.53 19.23
CA GLY A 196 1.25 10.02 19.20
C GLY A 196 0.52 9.66 17.91
N SER A 197 1.20 9.74 16.76
CA SER A 197 0.64 9.33 15.46
C SER A 197 0.34 7.83 15.41
N CYS A 198 1.22 6.99 15.97
CA CYS A 198 0.99 5.54 16.06
C CYS A 198 -0.23 5.23 16.95
N ILE A 199 -0.34 5.87 18.12
CA ILE A 199 -1.49 5.69 19.02
C ILE A 199 -2.78 6.17 18.34
N PHE A 200 -2.74 7.34 17.68
CA PHE A 200 -3.88 7.87 16.93
C PHE A 200 -4.35 6.88 15.86
N GLY A 201 -3.43 6.35 15.04
CA GLY A 201 -3.75 5.38 14.00
C GLY A 201 -4.28 4.05 14.54
N ALA A 202 -3.83 3.62 15.73
CA ALA A 202 -4.32 2.40 16.38
C ALA A 202 -5.74 2.53 16.97
N VAL A 203 -6.15 3.74 17.36
CA VAL A 203 -7.44 3.98 18.05
C VAL A 203 -8.52 4.46 17.07
N LYS A 204 -8.14 5.16 16.01
CA LYS A 204 -9.09 5.76 15.06
C LYS A 204 -9.44 4.83 13.91
N THR A 205 -10.54 5.15 13.23
CA THR A 205 -10.99 4.40 12.05
C THR A 205 -10.01 4.55 10.88
N ALA A 206 -9.95 3.54 10.03
CA ALA A 206 -9.11 3.57 8.83
C ALA A 206 -9.43 4.76 7.92
N ASP A 207 -10.71 5.11 7.77
CA ASP A 207 -11.14 6.23 6.92
C ASP A 207 -10.56 7.57 7.39
N LEU A 208 -10.56 7.81 8.71
CA LEU A 208 -9.98 9.03 9.27
C LEU A 208 -8.46 9.04 9.09
N ALA A 209 -7.80 7.90 9.28
CA ALA A 209 -6.35 7.78 9.05
C ALA A 209 -5.99 8.07 7.59
N TRP A 210 -6.78 7.55 6.65
CA TRP A 210 -6.61 7.83 5.22
C TRP A 210 -6.86 9.29 4.87
N ALA A 211 -7.90 9.93 5.42
CA ALA A 211 -8.18 11.35 5.18
C ALA A 211 -7.03 12.26 5.65
N VAL A 212 -6.47 11.98 6.83
CA VAL A 212 -5.29 12.71 7.35
C VAL A 212 -4.07 12.45 6.47
N GLY A 213 -3.89 11.20 6.02
CA GLY A 213 -2.82 10.82 5.10
C GLY A 213 -2.91 11.56 3.76
N ASP A 214 -4.10 11.66 3.15
CA ASP A 214 -4.33 12.37 1.89
C ASP A 214 -3.96 13.86 1.98
N ILE A 215 -4.27 14.51 3.12
CA ILE A 215 -3.85 15.89 3.40
C ILE A 215 -2.32 15.96 3.50
N GLY A 216 -1.69 15.03 4.21
CA GLY A 216 -0.23 14.95 4.36
C GLY A 216 0.48 14.79 3.03
N VAL A 217 0.02 13.88 2.17
CA VAL A 217 0.56 13.68 0.81
C VAL A 217 0.38 14.93 -0.04
N GLY A 218 -0.79 15.57 0.00
CA GLY A 218 -1.02 16.82 -0.69
C GLY A 218 -0.04 17.94 -0.29
N LEU A 219 0.28 18.03 1.00
CA LEU A 219 1.26 18.99 1.51
C LEU A 219 2.71 18.65 1.12
N MET A 220 3.05 17.37 0.99
CA MET A 220 4.38 16.94 0.56
C MET A 220 4.60 17.08 -0.96
N ALA A 221 3.54 16.98 -1.74
CA ALA A 221 3.61 17.12 -3.20
C ALA A 221 3.66 18.58 -3.69
N TRP A 222 3.48 19.56 -2.76
CA TRP A 222 3.50 21.00 -3.01
C TRP A 222 4.89 21.58 -2.78
#